data_0f9b7f6c61e040421c9b340f67d8cad0
#
_entry.id   0f9b7f6c61e040421c9b340f67d8cad0
#
_cell.length_a   1.000
_cell.length_b   1.000
_cell.length_c   1.000
_cell.angle_alpha   90.00
_cell.angle_beta   90.00
_cell.angle_gamma   90.00
#
_symmetry.space_group_name_H-M   'P 1'
#
loop_
_entity.id
_entity.type
_entity.pdbx_description
1 polymer ?
#
loop_
_entity_poly.entity_id
_entity_poly.type
_entity_poly.pdbx_seq_one_letter_code
_entity_poly.pdbx_strand_id
1 'polypeptide(L)'
;MNSQARLFVFLASLTGAIGFAAAGCGGGDDRLTREELIEEADATCAEFDQRVEEVDEPESLDDIARYVQEIRPIVEEGTDELEALEPPEELQDEYDDWIAATRSGVDRFDELEEAAASGDEQRIQEVLQGAGEGGDEANRLAQEIGLQECGSDD
;
A
#
# COMPACT_ATOMS: atom_id res chain seq x y z
N MET A 1 29.88 -19.70 -55.73
CA MET A 1 29.74 -21.16 -55.87
C MET A 1 29.07 -21.68 -54.62
N ASN A 2 27.94 -22.29 -54.90
CA ASN A 2 27.12 -23.22 -54.09
C ASN A 2 26.41 -22.64 -52.86
N SER A 3 25.19 -22.39 -52.93
CA SER A 3 24.04 -23.30 -53.22
C SER A 3 23.61 -24.15 -52.04
N GLN A 4 22.34 -24.07 -51.78
CA GLN A 4 21.44 -25.02 -51.10
C GLN A 4 21.38 -24.85 -49.58
N ALA A 5 20.27 -24.91 -48.90
CA ALA A 5 18.93 -25.36 -49.29
C ALA A 5 17.90 -24.80 -48.29
N ARG A 6 16.76 -24.57 -48.82
CA ARG A 6 15.47 -24.30 -48.11
C ARG A 6 15.10 -25.49 -47.23
N LEU A 7 14.75 -25.23 -45.97
CA LEU A 7 13.84 -26.12 -45.27
C LEU A 7 12.77 -25.31 -44.57
N PHE A 8 11.59 -25.31 -45.20
CA PHE A 8 10.33 -24.89 -44.62
C PHE A 8 9.95 -25.96 -43.58
N VAL A 9 9.91 -25.56 -42.31
CA VAL A 9 9.17 -26.35 -41.33
C VAL A 9 8.00 -25.53 -40.86
N PHE A 10 6.83 -25.93 -41.36
CA PHE A 10 5.54 -25.58 -40.81
C PHE A 10 5.47 -26.14 -39.40
N LEU A 11 5.39 -25.31 -38.39
CA LEU A 11 4.94 -25.74 -37.07
C LEU A 11 3.59 -25.07 -36.77
N ALA A 12 2.66 -25.95 -36.60
CA ALA A 12 1.26 -25.72 -36.36
C ALA A 12 1.02 -24.85 -35.14
N SER A 13 0.15 -23.87 -35.32
CA SER A 13 -0.47 -23.09 -34.25
C SER A 13 -1.26 -24.02 -33.34
N LEU A 14 -0.78 -24.18 -32.10
CA LEU A 14 -1.59 -24.75 -31.02
C LEU A 14 -2.11 -23.57 -30.19
N THR A 15 -3.25 -23.05 -30.60
CA THR A 15 -4.07 -22.15 -29.79
C THR A 15 -4.62 -22.93 -28.59
N GLY A 16 -3.88 -22.92 -27.50
CA GLY A 16 -4.37 -23.34 -26.18
C GLY A 16 -5.27 -22.23 -25.64
N ALA A 17 -6.58 -22.36 -25.83
CA ALA A 17 -7.56 -21.60 -25.09
C ALA A 17 -7.49 -22.07 -23.63
N ILE A 18 -6.79 -21.31 -22.78
CA ILE A 18 -6.92 -21.42 -21.34
C ILE A 18 -8.30 -20.84 -21.03
N GLY A 19 -9.28 -21.70 -20.94
CA GLY A 19 -10.59 -21.36 -20.42
C GLY A 19 -10.44 -21.06 -18.94
N PHE A 20 -10.48 -19.80 -18.58
CA PHE A 20 -10.82 -19.37 -17.24
C PHE A 20 -12.23 -19.88 -16.97
N ALA A 21 -12.31 -20.97 -16.23
CA ALA A 21 -13.54 -21.39 -15.60
C ALA A 21 -13.80 -20.41 -14.47
N ALA A 22 -14.47 -19.30 -14.79
CA ALA A 22 -15.15 -18.52 -13.78
C ALA A 22 -16.25 -19.40 -13.18
N ALA A 23 -15.93 -20.11 -12.12
CA ALA A 23 -16.93 -20.72 -11.25
C ALA A 23 -17.51 -19.60 -10.35
N GLY A 24 -18.13 -18.61 -10.98
CA GLY A 24 -18.95 -17.63 -10.31
C GLY A 24 -20.30 -18.25 -10.04
N CYS A 25 -20.50 -18.76 -8.86
CA CYS A 25 -21.83 -19.06 -8.33
C CYS A 25 -21.88 -18.59 -6.88
N GLY A 26 -22.52 -17.46 -6.65
CA GLY A 26 -22.89 -17.05 -5.30
C GLY A 26 -23.29 -15.58 -5.31
N GLY A 27 -24.52 -15.31 -5.03
CA GLY A 27 -25.14 -14.00 -5.14
C GLY A 27 -24.42 -12.87 -4.42
N GLY A 28 -24.33 -11.77 -5.09
CA GLY A 28 -24.62 -10.44 -4.64
C GLY A 28 -23.97 -9.90 -3.36
N ASP A 29 -22.69 -10.19 -3.12
CA ASP A 29 -21.85 -9.32 -2.32
C ASP A 29 -20.62 -9.01 -3.15
N ASP A 30 -20.39 -7.74 -3.42
CA ASP A 30 -19.19 -7.28 -4.13
C ASP A 30 -17.95 -7.28 -3.19
N ARG A 31 -18.07 -7.93 -2.01
CA ARG A 31 -17.04 -8.02 -1.01
C ARG A 31 -15.93 -8.99 -1.42
N LEU A 32 -14.72 -8.61 -1.11
CA LEU A 32 -13.55 -9.45 -1.29
C LEU A 32 -13.60 -10.68 -0.37
N THR A 33 -13.01 -11.78 -0.80
CA THR A 33 -12.63 -12.85 0.11
C THR A 33 -11.41 -12.41 0.93
N ARG A 34 -11.13 -13.09 2.05
CA ARG A 34 -9.94 -12.78 2.85
C ARG A 34 -8.65 -12.84 2.04
N GLU A 35 -8.52 -13.82 1.15
CA GLU A 35 -7.32 -14.00 0.32
C GLU A 35 -7.18 -12.85 -0.69
N GLU A 36 -8.27 -12.44 -1.33
CA GLU A 36 -8.29 -11.29 -2.24
C GLU A 36 -8.00 -9.98 -1.50
N LEU A 37 -8.57 -9.77 -0.31
CA LEU A 37 -8.29 -8.60 0.51
C LEU A 37 -6.79 -8.48 0.85
N ILE A 38 -6.16 -9.58 1.29
CA ILE A 38 -4.73 -9.60 1.62
C ILE A 38 -3.91 -9.30 0.36
N GLU A 39 -4.21 -9.94 -0.78
CA GLU A 39 -3.48 -9.73 -2.03
C GLU A 39 -3.58 -8.28 -2.52
N GLU A 40 -4.78 -7.68 -2.50
CA GLU A 40 -5.00 -6.32 -2.97
C GLU A 40 -4.41 -5.28 -2.00
N ALA A 41 -4.61 -5.44 -0.70
CA ALA A 41 -4.07 -4.52 0.29
C ALA A 41 -2.54 -4.54 0.33
N ASP A 42 -1.91 -5.72 0.37
CA ASP A 42 -0.44 -5.84 0.35
C ASP A 42 0.16 -5.30 -0.95
N ALA A 43 -0.49 -5.50 -2.10
CA ALA A 43 -0.04 -4.92 -3.36
C ALA A 43 -0.09 -3.38 -3.33
N THR A 44 -1.15 -2.81 -2.75
CA THR A 44 -1.31 -1.37 -2.56
C THR A 44 -0.20 -0.83 -1.64
N CYS A 45 0.04 -1.44 -0.48
CA CYS A 45 1.10 -1.03 0.44
C CYS A 45 2.48 -1.07 -0.24
N ALA A 46 2.82 -2.16 -0.93
CA ALA A 46 4.10 -2.29 -1.63
C ALA A 46 4.30 -1.23 -2.73
N GLU A 47 3.23 -0.79 -3.42
CA GLU A 47 3.31 0.28 -4.41
C GLU A 47 3.62 1.63 -3.73
N PHE A 48 2.96 1.91 -2.60
CA PHE A 48 3.20 3.16 -1.86
C PHE A 48 4.58 3.21 -1.25
N ASP A 49 5.05 2.14 -0.64
CA ASP A 49 6.40 2.05 -0.07
C ASP A 49 7.44 2.35 -1.13
N GLN A 50 7.35 1.78 -2.33
CA GLN A 50 8.23 2.11 -3.43
C GLN A 50 8.20 3.58 -3.82
N ARG A 51 7.03 4.21 -3.82
CA ARG A 51 6.88 5.64 -4.16
C ARG A 51 7.44 6.55 -3.06
N VAL A 52 7.29 6.16 -1.80
CA VAL A 52 7.89 6.89 -0.67
C VAL A 52 9.41 6.75 -0.66
N GLU A 53 9.94 5.57 -0.97
CA GLU A 53 11.39 5.33 -1.10
C GLU A 53 12.06 6.15 -2.22
N GLU A 54 11.29 6.57 -3.25
CA GLU A 54 11.79 7.47 -4.31
C GLU A 54 11.93 8.92 -3.86
N VAL A 55 11.38 9.29 -2.71
CA VAL A 55 11.49 10.64 -2.14
C VAL A 55 12.75 10.73 -1.29
N ASP A 56 13.53 11.79 -1.50
CA ASP A 56 14.76 12.03 -0.74
C ASP A 56 14.46 12.19 0.76
N GLU A 57 15.03 11.32 1.59
CA GLU A 57 14.89 11.40 3.04
C GLU A 57 15.42 12.73 3.60
N PRO A 58 14.83 13.26 4.70
CA PRO A 58 15.29 14.49 5.30
C PRO A 58 16.65 14.28 5.99
N GLU A 59 17.65 15.08 5.61
CA GLU A 59 18.98 15.04 6.25
C GLU A 59 19.02 15.85 7.55
N SER A 60 18.04 16.74 7.76
CA SER A 60 17.94 17.62 8.92
C SER A 60 16.48 17.91 9.28
N LEU A 61 16.24 18.46 10.48
CA LEU A 61 14.91 18.88 10.90
C LEU A 61 14.31 19.98 9.99
N ASP A 62 15.16 20.80 9.37
CA ASP A 62 14.74 21.85 8.42
C ASP A 62 14.17 21.26 7.12
N ASP A 63 14.56 20.03 6.78
CA ASP A 63 14.08 19.33 5.56
C ASP A 63 12.73 18.63 5.77
N ILE A 64 12.30 18.44 7.02
CA ILE A 64 11.09 17.67 7.36
C ILE A 64 9.84 18.26 6.66
N ALA A 65 9.67 19.57 6.67
CA ALA A 65 8.50 20.19 6.06
C ALA A 65 8.42 19.87 4.55
N ARG A 66 9.55 19.91 3.85
CA ARG A 66 9.64 19.55 2.43
C ARG A 66 9.32 18.07 2.22
N TYR A 67 9.94 17.22 3.00
CA TYR A 67 9.72 15.77 2.92
C TYR A 67 8.24 15.42 3.14
N VAL A 68 7.61 15.95 4.17
CA VAL A 68 6.18 15.74 4.44
C VAL A 68 5.31 16.19 3.27
N GLN A 69 5.60 17.34 2.67
CA GLN A 69 4.85 17.84 1.50
C GLN A 69 4.97 16.91 0.29
N GLU A 70 6.11 16.22 0.12
CA GLU A 70 6.34 15.28 -0.98
C GLU A 70 5.69 13.92 -0.73
N ILE A 71 5.75 13.38 0.49
CA ILE A 71 5.18 12.06 0.82
C ILE A 71 3.68 12.09 1.09
N ARG A 72 3.14 13.19 1.64
CA ARG A 72 1.71 13.29 2.01
C ARG A 72 0.75 12.84 0.90
N PRO A 73 0.84 13.37 -0.35
CA PRO A 73 -0.08 12.95 -1.39
C PRO A 73 0.02 11.47 -1.75
N ILE A 74 1.21 10.87 -1.58
CA ILE A 74 1.43 9.44 -1.82
C ILE A 74 0.67 8.64 -0.75
N VAL A 75 0.87 8.98 0.52
CA VAL A 75 0.26 8.26 1.65
C VAL A 75 -1.26 8.47 1.69
N GLU A 76 -1.74 9.68 1.38
CA GLU A 76 -3.19 9.95 1.28
C GLU A 76 -3.84 9.11 0.19
N GLU A 77 -3.26 9.08 -1.02
CA GLU A 77 -3.74 8.27 -2.14
C GLU A 77 -3.82 6.79 -1.77
N GLY A 78 -2.75 6.24 -1.13
CA GLY A 78 -2.72 4.87 -0.68
C GLY A 78 -3.77 4.54 0.36
N THR A 79 -3.91 5.43 1.31
CA THR A 79 -4.94 5.24 2.34
C THR A 79 -6.34 5.28 1.73
N ASP A 80 -6.58 6.15 0.73
CA ASP A 80 -7.86 6.22 0.03
C ASP A 80 -8.14 4.94 -0.78
N GLU A 81 -7.12 4.36 -1.41
CA GLU A 81 -7.24 3.10 -2.14
C GLU A 81 -7.53 1.92 -1.20
N LEU A 82 -6.82 1.86 -0.07
CA LEU A 82 -7.07 0.84 0.96
C LEU A 82 -8.49 0.98 1.54
N GLU A 83 -8.94 2.20 1.84
CA GLU A 83 -10.30 2.45 2.36
C GLU A 83 -11.40 2.07 1.35
N ALA A 84 -11.10 2.07 0.06
CA ALA A 84 -12.04 1.68 -0.98
C ALA A 84 -12.22 0.16 -1.13
N LEU A 85 -11.37 -0.65 -0.51
CA LEU A 85 -11.52 -2.10 -0.53
C LEU A 85 -12.71 -2.50 0.33
N GLU A 86 -13.47 -3.48 -0.14
CA GLU A 86 -14.62 -4.03 0.59
C GLU A 86 -14.22 -5.36 1.26
N PRO A 87 -13.82 -5.36 2.55
CA PRO A 87 -13.39 -6.57 3.23
C PRO A 87 -14.56 -7.55 3.41
N PRO A 88 -14.28 -8.86 3.62
CA PRO A 88 -15.32 -9.82 3.96
C PRO A 88 -15.99 -9.43 5.30
N GLU A 89 -17.26 -9.79 5.44
CA GLU A 89 -18.08 -9.35 6.60
C GLU A 89 -17.43 -9.70 7.95
N GLU A 90 -16.74 -10.84 8.01
CA GLU A 90 -16.06 -11.30 9.23
C GLU A 90 -14.80 -10.50 9.58
N LEU A 91 -14.25 -9.70 8.68
CA LEU A 91 -13.07 -8.86 8.91
C LEU A 91 -13.40 -7.36 8.90
N GLN A 92 -14.65 -6.99 8.73
CA GLN A 92 -15.04 -5.58 8.57
C GLN A 92 -14.59 -4.72 9.76
N ASP A 93 -14.87 -5.17 10.99
CA ASP A 93 -14.56 -4.40 12.20
C ASP A 93 -13.04 -4.23 12.37
N GLU A 94 -12.26 -5.31 12.18
CA GLU A 94 -10.80 -5.29 12.27
C GLU A 94 -10.17 -4.43 11.17
N TYR A 95 -10.74 -4.49 9.96
CA TYR A 95 -10.28 -3.68 8.84
C TYR A 95 -10.56 -2.19 9.05
N ASP A 96 -11.75 -1.85 9.53
CA ASP A 96 -12.14 -0.47 9.86
C ASP A 96 -11.24 0.12 10.95
N ASP A 97 -10.88 -0.67 11.97
CA ASP A 97 -9.97 -0.26 13.04
C ASP A 97 -8.56 0.00 12.49
N TRP A 98 -8.08 -0.86 11.57
CA TRP A 98 -6.80 -0.66 10.91
C TRP A 98 -6.78 0.59 10.03
N ILE A 99 -7.79 0.80 9.20
CA ILE A 99 -7.93 2.03 8.38
C ILE A 99 -7.96 3.28 9.26
N ALA A 100 -8.69 3.23 10.39
CA ALA A 100 -8.73 4.35 11.32
C ALA A 100 -7.35 4.67 11.92
N ALA A 101 -6.56 3.64 12.26
CA ALA A 101 -5.18 3.82 12.75
C ALA A 101 -4.28 4.43 11.67
N THR A 102 -4.37 3.95 10.43
CA THR A 102 -3.63 4.48 9.28
C THR A 102 -3.99 5.94 9.00
N ARG A 103 -5.28 6.29 8.99
CA ARG A 103 -5.75 7.69 8.85
C ARG A 103 -5.20 8.60 9.94
N SER A 104 -5.16 8.12 11.18
CA SER A 104 -4.57 8.88 12.28
C SER A 104 -3.09 9.21 12.04
N GLY A 105 -2.36 8.35 11.32
CA GLY A 105 -0.99 8.62 10.85
C GLY A 105 -0.95 9.78 9.83
N VAL A 106 -1.86 9.76 8.87
CA VAL A 106 -1.99 10.84 7.86
C VAL A 106 -2.30 12.19 8.52
N ASP A 107 -3.21 12.22 9.48
CA ASP A 107 -3.59 13.45 10.19
C ASP A 107 -2.40 14.11 10.92
N ARG A 108 -1.38 13.34 11.31
CA ARG A 108 -0.17 13.85 11.95
C ARG A 108 0.75 14.65 11.04
N PHE A 109 0.59 14.52 9.72
CA PHE A 109 1.36 15.36 8.78
C PHE A 109 1.06 16.86 8.98
N ASP A 110 -0.19 17.23 9.28
CA ASP A 110 -0.53 18.63 9.58
C ASP A 110 0.20 19.13 10.83
N GLU A 111 0.25 18.31 11.89
CA GLU A 111 0.96 18.68 13.12
C GLU A 111 2.48 18.79 12.88
N LEU A 112 3.04 17.92 12.05
CA LEU A 112 4.47 17.93 11.72
C LEU A 112 4.84 19.12 10.85
N GLU A 113 4.02 19.49 9.87
CA GLU A 113 4.21 20.69 9.06
C GLU A 113 4.14 21.96 9.92
N GLU A 114 3.17 22.05 10.84
CA GLU A 114 3.05 23.20 11.75
C GLU A 114 4.26 23.30 12.68
N ALA A 115 4.70 22.17 13.26
CA ALA A 115 5.88 22.12 14.10
C ALA A 115 7.15 22.54 13.35
N ALA A 116 7.35 22.01 12.14
CA ALA A 116 8.48 22.36 11.28
C ALA A 116 8.46 23.83 10.86
N ALA A 117 7.29 24.37 10.49
CA ALA A 117 7.15 25.79 10.11
C ALA A 117 7.43 26.74 11.27
N SER A 118 7.17 26.33 12.50
CA SER A 118 7.47 27.12 13.72
C SER A 118 8.93 27.05 14.14
N GLY A 119 9.70 26.08 13.64
CA GLY A 119 11.06 25.78 14.08
C GLY A 119 11.13 25.23 15.52
N ASP A 120 10.02 24.67 16.01
CA ASP A 120 9.94 24.06 17.34
C ASP A 120 10.45 22.61 17.30
N GLU A 121 11.77 22.45 17.49
CA GLU A 121 12.44 21.15 17.47
C GLU A 121 11.85 20.16 18.51
N GLN A 122 11.41 20.67 19.67
CA GLN A 122 10.81 19.82 20.69
C GLN A 122 9.45 19.28 20.19
N ARG A 123 8.65 20.15 19.59
CA ARG A 123 7.36 19.77 19.03
C ARG A 123 7.50 18.78 17.86
N ILE A 124 8.49 19.00 16.98
CA ILE A 124 8.82 18.05 15.91
C ILE A 124 9.11 16.66 16.50
N GLN A 125 9.97 16.58 17.53
CA GLN A 125 10.31 15.29 18.17
C GLN A 125 9.09 14.63 18.82
N GLU A 126 8.21 15.39 19.48
CA GLU A 126 6.98 14.87 20.08
C GLU A 126 6.03 14.28 19.02
N VAL A 127 5.87 14.97 17.87
CA VAL A 127 5.02 14.49 16.78
C VAL A 127 5.61 13.24 16.14
N LEU A 128 6.93 13.21 15.88
CA LEU A 128 7.61 12.04 15.31
C LEU A 128 7.51 10.82 16.24
N GLN A 129 7.68 11.01 17.54
CA GLN A 129 7.49 9.91 18.51
C GLN A 129 6.06 9.39 18.47
N GLY A 130 5.07 10.27 18.46
CA GLY A 130 3.68 9.88 18.38
C GLY A 130 3.32 9.21 17.04
N ALA A 131 3.98 9.61 15.95
CA ALA A 131 3.82 8.95 14.65
C ALA A 131 4.36 7.51 14.68
N GLY A 132 5.52 7.27 15.31
CA GLY A 132 6.05 5.93 15.51
C GLY A 132 5.09 5.04 16.31
N GLU A 133 4.59 5.51 17.45
CA GLU A 133 3.62 4.75 18.27
C GLU A 133 2.33 4.44 17.47
N GLY A 134 1.86 5.36 16.64
CA GLY A 134 0.70 5.15 15.75
C GLY A 134 1.00 4.15 14.63
N GLY A 135 2.20 4.18 14.07
CA GLY A 135 2.67 3.20 13.09
C GLY A 135 2.73 1.79 13.68
N ASP A 136 3.31 1.64 14.87
CA ASP A 136 3.35 0.35 15.58
C ASP A 136 1.94 -0.26 15.77
N GLU A 137 0.97 0.59 16.10
CA GLU A 137 -0.43 0.15 16.26
C GLU A 137 -1.06 -0.25 14.92
N ALA A 138 -0.84 0.53 13.86
CA ALA A 138 -1.34 0.18 12.52
C ALA A 138 -0.72 -1.12 12.01
N ASN A 139 0.60 -1.30 12.18
CA ASN A 139 1.32 -2.53 11.81
C ASN A 139 0.78 -3.74 12.59
N ARG A 140 0.51 -3.60 13.88
CA ARG A 140 -0.06 -4.66 14.70
C ARG A 140 -1.45 -5.07 14.19
N LEU A 141 -2.31 -4.10 13.86
CA LEU A 141 -3.65 -4.35 13.34
C LEU A 141 -3.59 -5.01 11.96
N ALA A 142 -2.70 -4.55 11.07
CA ALA A 142 -2.46 -5.17 9.78
C ALA A 142 -2.07 -6.65 9.90
N GLN A 143 -1.15 -6.97 10.82
CA GLN A 143 -0.73 -8.36 11.09
C GLN A 143 -1.87 -9.22 11.65
N GLU A 144 -2.78 -8.68 12.45
CA GLU A 144 -3.97 -9.40 12.97
C GLU A 144 -4.94 -9.79 11.84
N ILE A 145 -5.09 -8.92 10.83
CA ILE A 145 -5.84 -9.20 9.61
C ILE A 145 -5.13 -10.25 8.75
N GLY A 146 -3.80 -10.27 8.79
CA GLY A 146 -2.92 -11.17 8.04
C GLY A 146 -2.17 -10.49 6.90
N LEU A 147 -2.19 -9.15 6.85
CA LEU A 147 -1.41 -8.35 5.91
C LEU A 147 0.08 -8.47 6.25
N GLN A 148 0.94 -8.53 5.22
CA GLN A 148 2.37 -8.74 5.39
C GLN A 148 3.15 -7.49 5.00
N GLU A 149 2.86 -6.92 3.84
CA GLU A 149 3.51 -5.69 3.38
C GLU A 149 3.04 -4.48 4.20
N CYS A 150 1.73 -4.34 4.40
CA CYS A 150 1.16 -3.25 5.21
C CYS A 150 1.53 -3.30 6.69
N GLY A 151 1.99 -4.43 7.20
CA GLY A 151 2.39 -4.65 8.59
C GLY A 151 3.89 -4.81 8.78
N SER A 152 4.71 -4.48 7.78
CA SER A 152 6.17 -4.53 7.87
C SER A 152 6.74 -3.25 8.48
N ASP A 153 7.82 -3.40 9.24
CA ASP A 153 8.58 -2.31 9.86
C ASP A 153 9.85 -1.98 9.04
N ASP A 154 9.80 -2.12 7.69
CA ASP A 154 10.97 -1.92 6.83
C ASP A 154 11.33 -0.44 6.65
#